data_5f1642984fa5466f951d367a31b63331
#
_entry.id   5f1642984fa5466f951d367a31b63331
#
_cell.length_a   1.000
_cell.length_b   1.000
_cell.length_c   1.000
_cell.angle_alpha   90.00
_cell.angle_beta   90.00
_cell.angle_gamma   90.00
#
_symmetry.space_group_name_H-M   'P 1'
#
loop_
_entity.id
_entity.type
_entity.pdbx_description
1 polymer ?
#
loop_
_entity_poly.entity_id
_entity_poly.type
_entity_poly.pdbx_seq_one_letter_code
_entity_poly.pdbx_strand_id
1 'polypeptide(L)'
;MNKKITPRVIKLIVIQSIILIVAVTTVGAAINVHSEYKNTGKAVNAQIEITTNTGANTTNNSGEMSKKNEGTSTEKETTVGETKTEKKLNTVSSYKYSYAGFNPQIINIDANSSLSSILLNGTHVLPEGYEPTLAEAVKGSGKYLDYRVAPYYQAMYDKALEDGIELTPVSGYRSYDLQVELFEDQIQLEIDNNGLDKTKATVAAATEVMIPGGSEHNAGLAMDICSLSESFEDTDEAAWLRENAADFGFILRYPKDAKSRAITKVIYEPWHYRFVGVEAAKDITAKGVTLEEYLNAN
;
A
#
# COMPACT_ATOMS: atom_id res chain seq x y z
N MET A 1 -37.76 -21.69 0.00
CA MET A 1 -36.86 -22.30 -0.97
C MET A 1 -35.45 -22.21 -0.37
N ASN A 2 -34.85 -23.33 0.03
CA ASN A 2 -33.49 -23.35 0.55
C ASN A 2 -32.48 -23.20 -0.63
N LYS A 3 -31.91 -22.02 -0.80
CA LYS A 3 -30.82 -21.82 -1.74
C LYS A 3 -29.61 -22.62 -1.22
N LYS A 4 -29.13 -23.59 -1.98
CA LYS A 4 -27.86 -24.28 -1.68
C LYS A 4 -26.71 -23.31 -1.84
N ILE A 5 -25.94 -23.09 -0.77
CA ILE A 5 -24.72 -22.28 -0.79
C ILE A 5 -23.69 -23.04 -1.65
N THR A 6 -23.13 -22.38 -2.67
CA THR A 6 -22.14 -23.01 -3.54
C THR A 6 -20.79 -23.14 -2.83
N PRO A 7 -19.93 -24.12 -3.21
CA PRO A 7 -18.59 -24.30 -2.59
C PRO A 7 -17.70 -23.04 -2.67
N ARG A 8 -17.87 -22.20 -3.70
CA ARG A 8 -17.13 -20.93 -3.84
C ARG A 8 -17.60 -19.88 -2.85
N VAL A 9 -18.91 -19.74 -2.63
CA VAL A 9 -19.46 -18.86 -1.59
C VAL A 9 -18.96 -19.30 -0.21
N ILE A 10 -18.87 -20.60 0.03
CA ILE A 10 -18.28 -21.14 1.26
C ILE A 10 -16.78 -20.75 1.34
N LYS A 11 -16.04 -20.83 0.23
CA LYS A 11 -14.62 -20.44 0.18
C LYS A 11 -14.44 -18.95 0.46
N LEU A 12 -15.28 -18.08 -0.10
CA LEU A 12 -15.24 -16.63 0.11
C LEU A 12 -15.62 -16.27 1.56
N ILE A 13 -16.67 -16.89 2.10
CA ILE A 13 -17.05 -16.76 3.53
C ILE A 13 -15.92 -17.28 4.42
N VAL A 14 -15.24 -18.36 4.04
CA VAL A 14 -14.11 -18.92 4.78
C VAL A 14 -12.90 -17.98 4.69
N ILE A 15 -12.62 -17.37 3.53
CA ILE A 15 -11.53 -16.40 3.38
C ILE A 15 -11.83 -15.13 4.19
N GLN A 16 -13.05 -14.60 4.13
CA GLN A 16 -13.47 -13.48 4.99
C GLN A 16 -13.48 -13.86 6.47
N SER A 17 -13.91 -15.08 6.81
CA SER A 17 -13.91 -15.59 8.19
C SER A 17 -12.49 -15.90 8.68
N ILE A 18 -11.57 -16.33 7.84
CA ILE A 18 -10.15 -16.53 8.20
C ILE A 18 -9.50 -15.18 8.44
N ILE A 19 -9.78 -14.17 7.64
CA ILE A 19 -9.33 -12.79 7.87
C ILE A 19 -9.90 -12.27 9.21
N LEU A 20 -11.18 -12.53 9.50
CA LEU A 20 -11.83 -12.16 10.75
C LEU A 20 -11.30 -12.98 11.95
N ILE A 21 -11.07 -14.29 11.79
CA ILE A 21 -10.53 -15.15 12.85
C ILE A 21 -9.08 -14.80 13.17
N VAL A 22 -8.26 -14.46 12.16
CA VAL A 22 -6.89 -13.98 12.40
C VAL A 22 -6.90 -12.64 13.14
N ALA A 23 -7.82 -11.74 12.80
CA ALA A 23 -8.01 -10.49 13.55
C ALA A 23 -8.45 -10.75 15.00
N VAL A 24 -9.40 -11.66 15.23
CA VAL A 24 -9.89 -12.01 16.58
C VAL A 24 -8.83 -12.74 17.42
N THR A 25 -7.99 -13.59 16.81
CA THR A 25 -6.92 -14.29 17.55
C THR A 25 -5.75 -13.35 17.88
N THR A 26 -5.43 -12.37 17.04
CA THR A 26 -4.42 -11.36 17.34
C THR A 26 -4.90 -10.37 18.41
N VAL A 27 -6.15 -9.95 18.39
CA VAL A 27 -6.76 -9.15 19.48
C VAL A 27 -6.78 -9.93 20.79
N GLY A 28 -7.12 -11.22 20.77
CA GLY A 28 -7.07 -12.09 21.97
C GLY A 28 -5.66 -12.22 22.56
N ALA A 29 -4.63 -12.31 21.71
CA ALA A 29 -3.23 -12.35 22.15
C ALA A 29 -2.76 -10.99 22.69
N ALA A 30 -3.15 -9.88 22.06
CA ALA A 30 -2.84 -8.53 22.52
C ALA A 30 -3.48 -8.21 23.88
N ILE A 31 -4.73 -8.62 24.09
CA ILE A 31 -5.42 -8.46 25.39
C ILE A 31 -4.72 -9.26 26.50
N ASN A 32 -4.21 -10.46 26.20
CA ASN A 32 -3.49 -11.27 27.20
C ASN A 32 -2.13 -10.65 27.55
N VAL A 33 -1.39 -10.13 26.56
CA VAL A 33 -0.10 -9.43 26.79
C VAL A 33 -0.31 -8.12 27.56
N HIS A 34 -1.39 -7.38 27.27
CA HIS A 34 -1.70 -6.14 27.98
C HIS A 34 -2.15 -6.40 29.44
N SER A 35 -2.86 -7.49 29.70
CA SER A 35 -3.23 -7.93 31.05
C SER A 35 -2.00 -8.35 31.88
N GLU A 36 -1.02 -9.02 31.30
CA GLU A 36 0.22 -9.38 31.97
C GLU A 36 1.12 -8.15 32.25
N TYR A 37 1.14 -7.17 31.33
CA TYR A 37 1.93 -5.94 31.51
C TYR A 37 1.41 -5.07 32.66
N LYS A 38 0.10 -5.02 32.89
CA LYS A 38 -0.49 -4.30 34.03
C LYS A 38 -0.18 -4.95 35.39
N ASN A 39 0.09 -6.25 35.41
CA ASN A 39 0.34 -6.99 36.65
C ASN A 39 1.81 -7.00 37.09
N THR A 40 2.77 -6.62 36.24
CA THR A 40 4.21 -6.70 36.55
C THR A 40 4.91 -5.38 36.84
N GLY A 41 4.21 -4.27 36.97
CA GLY A 41 4.63 -2.94 37.41
C GLY A 41 6.13 -2.71 37.69
N LYS A 42 7.03 -2.98 36.74
CA LYS A 42 8.45 -2.60 36.80
C LYS A 42 8.87 -2.02 35.45
N ALA A 43 9.08 -0.71 35.46
CA ALA A 43 9.72 0.02 34.40
C ALA A 43 11.16 -0.50 34.19
N VAL A 44 11.46 -1.04 33.03
CA VAL A 44 12.82 -1.26 32.58
C VAL A 44 13.16 -0.14 31.61
N ASN A 45 13.94 0.83 32.08
CA ASN A 45 14.56 1.85 31.23
C ASN A 45 15.59 1.16 30.33
N ALA A 46 15.26 0.96 29.08
CA ALA A 46 16.22 0.61 28.04
C ALA A 46 16.64 1.91 27.33
N GLN A 47 17.81 2.41 27.64
CA GLN A 47 18.48 3.42 26.83
C GLN A 47 18.93 2.79 25.52
N ILE A 48 18.41 3.31 24.41
CA ILE A 48 18.91 2.98 23.09
C ILE A 48 20.04 3.95 22.78
N GLU A 49 21.28 3.49 22.90
CA GLU A 49 22.45 4.21 22.36
C GLU A 49 22.45 4.09 20.82
N ILE A 50 22.22 5.20 20.15
CA ILE A 50 22.43 5.32 18.70
C ILE A 50 23.92 5.61 18.48
N THR A 51 24.72 4.60 18.16
CA THR A 51 26.09 4.77 17.68
C THR A 51 26.07 5.23 16.24
N THR A 52 26.21 6.52 16.03
CA THR A 52 26.56 7.09 14.71
C THR A 52 28.05 6.88 14.49
N ASN A 53 28.42 6.01 13.56
CA ASN A 53 29.79 5.74 13.16
C ASN A 53 30.22 6.77 12.12
N THR A 54 30.72 7.93 12.56
CA THR A 54 31.48 8.88 11.73
C THR A 54 32.95 8.60 11.92
N GLY A 55 33.54 7.84 11.01
CA GLY A 55 34.98 7.61 10.96
C GLY A 55 35.71 8.86 10.49
N ALA A 56 36.28 9.61 11.41
CA ALA A 56 37.33 10.58 11.12
C ALA A 56 38.65 10.00 11.62
N ASN A 57 39.52 9.61 10.69
CA ASN A 57 40.86 9.13 10.98
C ASN A 57 41.82 10.31 10.90
N THR A 58 42.28 10.79 12.04
CA THR A 58 43.45 11.65 12.18
C THR A 58 44.48 10.88 12.97
N THR A 59 45.56 10.50 12.31
CA THR A 59 46.84 10.22 12.97
C THR A 59 47.97 10.89 12.22
N ASN A 60 48.53 11.90 12.87
CA ASN A 60 49.88 12.39 12.60
C ASN A 60 50.88 11.30 12.99
N ASN A 61 51.85 11.01 12.12
CA ASN A 61 53.22 10.96 12.58
C ASN A 61 54.23 11.10 11.41
N SER A 62 55.22 11.89 11.69
CA SER A 62 56.41 12.30 10.95
C SER A 62 57.40 11.15 10.66
N GLY A 63 58.14 11.24 9.55
CA GLY A 63 59.37 10.47 9.37
C GLY A 63 59.82 10.35 7.91
N GLU A 64 60.61 11.28 7.50
CA GLU A 64 61.76 11.35 6.60
C GLU A 64 62.08 10.28 5.56
N MET A 65 62.37 10.85 4.38
CA MET A 65 63.52 10.63 3.44
C MET A 65 63.67 9.28 2.69
N SER A 66 63.64 9.29 1.38
CA SER A 66 64.78 9.43 0.49
C SER A 66 64.52 8.83 -0.91
N LYS A 67 64.77 9.70 -1.90
CA LYS A 67 65.39 9.50 -3.22
C LYS A 67 65.02 8.38 -4.20
N LYS A 68 64.62 8.90 -5.37
CA LYS A 68 65.17 8.70 -6.73
C LYS A 68 65.15 7.32 -7.37
N ASN A 69 64.38 7.15 -8.47
CA ASN A 69 65.05 7.09 -9.81
C ASN A 69 64.04 7.10 -10.96
N GLU A 70 64.45 7.75 -12.00
CA GLU A 70 63.87 7.85 -13.33
C GLU A 70 63.82 6.50 -14.07
N GLY A 71 62.88 6.33 -14.96
CA GLY A 71 62.92 5.26 -15.94
C GLY A 71 61.75 5.39 -16.92
N THR A 72 62.07 5.97 -18.03
CA THR A 72 61.34 6.19 -19.28
C THR A 72 60.78 4.89 -19.88
N SER A 73 59.57 4.91 -20.42
CA SER A 73 59.18 4.65 -21.80
C SER A 73 58.02 3.67 -22.04
N THR A 74 57.30 4.10 -22.97
CA THR A 74 56.50 3.45 -24.03
C THR A 74 55.05 3.15 -23.76
N GLU A 75 54.28 3.90 -24.51
CA GLU A 75 52.88 3.74 -24.87
C GLU A 75 52.55 2.32 -25.30
N LYS A 76 51.42 1.81 -24.80
CA LYS A 76 50.59 0.92 -25.55
C LYS A 76 49.13 1.16 -25.17
N GLU A 77 48.48 1.88 -26.03
CA GLU A 77 47.06 2.06 -26.10
C GLU A 77 46.35 0.67 -26.09
N THR A 78 45.62 0.37 -25.07
CA THR A 78 44.66 -0.75 -25.08
C THR A 78 43.32 -0.17 -24.72
N THR A 79 42.55 0.07 -25.73
CA THR A 79 41.10 0.36 -25.70
C THR A 79 40.38 -0.73 -24.90
N VAL A 80 40.05 -0.45 -23.68
CA VAL A 80 39.06 -1.26 -22.94
C VAL A 80 37.70 -0.71 -23.26
N GLY A 81 36.99 -1.47 -24.07
CA GLY A 81 35.59 -1.21 -24.36
C GLY A 81 34.76 -1.28 -23.11
N GLU A 82 34.24 -0.15 -22.69
CA GLU A 82 33.10 -0.10 -21.72
C GLU A 82 31.90 -0.76 -22.36
N THR A 83 31.64 -1.99 -21.99
CA THR A 83 30.35 -2.63 -22.25
C THR A 83 29.34 -2.00 -21.30
N LYS A 84 28.72 -0.91 -21.72
CA LYS A 84 27.46 -0.45 -21.14
C LYS A 84 26.44 -1.58 -21.33
N THR A 85 26.23 -2.34 -20.28
CA THR A 85 25.07 -3.21 -20.20
C THR A 85 23.86 -2.30 -19.99
N GLU A 86 23.31 -1.83 -21.11
CA GLU A 86 21.97 -1.24 -21.08
C GLU A 86 21.01 -2.34 -20.59
N LYS A 87 20.59 -2.22 -19.35
CA LYS A 87 19.46 -2.99 -18.82
C LYS A 87 18.25 -2.58 -19.63
N LYS A 88 17.95 -3.37 -20.67
CA LYS A 88 16.78 -3.22 -21.53
C LYS A 88 15.58 -3.21 -20.60
N LEU A 89 15.05 -2.03 -20.35
CA LEU A 89 13.78 -1.86 -19.66
C LEU A 89 12.75 -2.53 -20.58
N ASN A 90 12.36 -3.76 -20.24
CA ASN A 90 11.26 -4.43 -20.92
C ASN A 90 10.01 -3.61 -20.60
N THR A 91 9.67 -2.68 -21.48
CA THR A 91 8.36 -2.07 -21.50
C THR A 91 7.36 -3.16 -21.84
N VAL A 92 6.79 -3.78 -20.81
CA VAL A 92 5.61 -4.63 -20.97
C VAL A 92 4.48 -3.68 -21.32
N SER A 93 4.15 -3.61 -22.60
CA SER A 93 3.18 -2.66 -23.15
C SER A 93 1.80 -3.30 -23.35
N SER A 94 1.47 -4.38 -22.67
CA SER A 94 0.17 -5.03 -22.82
C SER A 94 -0.50 -5.29 -21.48
N TYR A 95 -1.72 -4.77 -21.37
CA TYR A 95 -2.65 -5.20 -20.33
C TYR A 95 -3.28 -6.51 -20.81
N LYS A 96 -2.98 -7.61 -20.11
CA LYS A 96 -3.38 -8.97 -20.52
C LYS A 96 -4.88 -9.20 -20.39
N TYR A 97 -5.53 -8.53 -19.45
CA TYR A 97 -6.92 -8.76 -19.11
C TYR A 97 -7.81 -7.77 -19.84
N SER A 98 -8.66 -8.30 -20.76
CA SER A 98 -9.72 -7.51 -21.39
C SER A 98 -11.01 -7.69 -20.61
N TYR A 99 -11.26 -6.81 -19.67
CA TYR A 99 -12.54 -6.79 -18.96
C TYR A 99 -13.54 -5.92 -19.71
N ALA A 100 -14.74 -6.48 -19.96
CA ALA A 100 -15.80 -5.76 -20.65
C ALA A 100 -16.19 -4.49 -19.86
N GLY A 101 -16.23 -3.36 -20.58
CA GLY A 101 -16.50 -2.05 -19.96
C GLY A 101 -15.26 -1.27 -19.52
N PHE A 102 -14.05 -1.84 -19.63
CA PHE A 102 -12.79 -1.19 -19.27
C PHE A 102 -11.83 -1.13 -20.44
N ASN A 103 -11.19 0.02 -20.61
CA ASN A 103 -10.10 0.25 -21.56
C ASN A 103 -9.04 1.14 -20.91
N PRO A 104 -8.31 0.61 -19.90
CA PRO A 104 -7.43 1.41 -19.09
C PRO A 104 -6.13 1.76 -19.80
N GLN A 105 -5.52 2.89 -19.37
CA GLN A 105 -4.16 3.26 -19.70
C GLN A 105 -3.19 2.58 -18.73
N ILE A 106 -2.08 2.06 -19.26
CA ILE A 106 -1.02 1.50 -18.43
C ILE A 106 -0.15 2.65 -17.93
N ILE A 107 0.02 2.72 -16.61
CA ILE A 107 0.95 3.65 -15.96
C ILE A 107 2.14 2.89 -15.38
N ASN A 108 3.32 3.50 -15.44
CA ASN A 108 4.52 2.93 -14.85
C ASN A 108 4.89 3.72 -13.60
N ILE A 109 5.16 3.00 -12.52
CA ILE A 109 5.65 3.56 -11.26
C ILE A 109 7.09 3.07 -11.06
N ASP A 110 7.99 3.98 -10.76
CA ASP A 110 9.38 3.69 -10.39
C ASP A 110 9.75 4.36 -9.06
N ALA A 111 11.00 4.20 -8.63
CA ALA A 111 11.48 4.75 -7.37
C ALA A 111 11.44 6.30 -7.31
N ASN A 112 11.42 6.98 -8.46
CA ASN A 112 11.40 8.44 -8.58
C ASN A 112 9.99 9.00 -8.77
N SER A 113 9.00 8.13 -8.97
CA SER A 113 7.62 8.55 -9.18
C SER A 113 7.07 9.26 -7.95
N SER A 114 6.46 10.42 -8.14
CA SER A 114 5.76 11.14 -7.07
C SER A 114 4.49 10.38 -6.69
N LEU A 115 4.40 9.91 -5.45
CA LEU A 115 3.26 9.12 -4.98
C LEU A 115 1.96 9.91 -4.96
N SER A 116 2.03 11.25 -4.87
CA SER A 116 0.86 12.14 -4.89
C SER A 116 0.21 12.27 -6.27
N SER A 117 0.93 11.95 -7.36
CA SER A 117 0.44 12.07 -8.73
C SER A 117 0.01 10.73 -9.36
N ILE A 118 0.14 9.63 -8.60
CA ILE A 118 -0.25 8.31 -9.10
C ILE A 118 -1.75 8.12 -8.92
N LEU A 119 -2.47 7.98 -10.02
CA LEU A 119 -3.87 7.57 -10.03
C LEU A 119 -3.96 6.11 -10.48
N LEU A 120 -4.60 5.28 -9.67
CA LEU A 120 -4.98 3.90 -9.98
C LEU A 120 -6.48 3.76 -9.81
N ASN A 121 -7.15 3.28 -10.85
CA ASN A 121 -8.60 3.06 -10.87
C ASN A 121 -8.99 2.27 -12.14
N GLY A 122 -10.26 2.25 -12.50
CA GLY A 122 -10.76 1.56 -13.70
C GLY A 122 -10.24 2.11 -15.02
N THR A 123 -9.56 3.26 -15.03
CA THR A 123 -9.01 3.90 -16.25
C THR A 123 -7.48 3.97 -16.29
N HIS A 124 -6.82 3.76 -15.16
CA HIS A 124 -5.36 3.81 -15.01
C HIS A 124 -4.88 2.59 -14.23
N VAL A 125 -4.09 1.74 -14.86
CA VAL A 125 -3.65 0.46 -14.29
C VAL A 125 -2.15 0.28 -14.36
N LEU A 126 -1.62 -0.50 -13.44
CA LEU A 126 -0.25 -1.00 -13.46
C LEU A 126 -0.09 -2.07 -14.55
N PRO A 127 1.12 -2.23 -15.11
CA PRO A 127 1.41 -3.34 -16.00
C PRO A 127 1.30 -4.68 -15.24
N GLU A 128 0.98 -5.75 -16.00
CA GLU A 128 1.02 -7.11 -15.46
C GLU A 128 2.41 -7.42 -14.86
N GLY A 129 2.42 -8.09 -13.69
CA GLY A 129 3.66 -8.44 -13.01
C GLY A 129 4.36 -7.26 -12.34
N TYR A 130 3.69 -6.11 -12.16
CA TYR A 130 4.23 -5.05 -11.34
C TYR A 130 4.34 -5.50 -9.88
N GLU A 131 5.54 -5.33 -9.33
CA GLU A 131 5.84 -5.63 -7.93
C GLU A 131 6.57 -4.44 -7.30
N PRO A 132 5.99 -3.76 -6.30
CA PRO A 132 6.67 -2.69 -5.58
C PRO A 132 7.73 -3.25 -4.63
N THR A 133 8.72 -2.44 -4.30
CA THR A 133 9.57 -2.73 -3.14
C THR A 133 8.75 -2.54 -1.87
N LEU A 134 8.67 -3.57 -1.04
CA LEU A 134 7.78 -3.60 0.12
C LEU A 134 8.53 -3.43 1.44
N ALA A 135 7.87 -2.79 2.41
CA ALA A 135 8.24 -2.82 3.81
C ALA A 135 7.01 -3.12 4.67
N GLU A 136 7.22 -3.68 5.85
CA GLU A 136 6.14 -3.96 6.79
C GLU A 136 5.52 -2.65 7.28
N ALA A 137 4.20 -2.55 7.27
CA ALA A 137 3.46 -1.33 7.61
C ALA A 137 3.54 -0.99 9.11
N VAL A 138 3.39 -2.02 9.95
CA VAL A 138 3.62 -1.99 11.40
C VAL A 138 4.43 -3.22 11.73
N LYS A 139 5.48 -3.05 12.50
CA LYS A 139 6.40 -4.14 12.85
C LYS A 139 5.66 -5.32 13.49
N GLY A 140 5.79 -6.49 12.88
CA GLY A 140 5.16 -7.73 13.34
C GLY A 140 3.71 -7.92 12.89
N SER A 141 3.15 -7.01 12.08
CA SER A 141 1.79 -7.12 11.58
C SER A 141 1.62 -8.11 10.43
N GLY A 142 2.71 -8.42 9.71
CA GLY A 142 2.67 -9.21 8.47
C GLY A 142 1.91 -8.51 7.33
N LYS A 143 1.66 -7.20 7.44
CA LYS A 143 1.03 -6.38 6.40
C LYS A 143 2.05 -5.43 5.81
N TYR A 144 2.07 -5.32 4.49
CA TYR A 144 3.12 -4.64 3.76
C TYR A 144 2.56 -3.48 2.94
N LEU A 145 3.37 -2.44 2.78
CA LEU A 145 3.14 -1.30 1.89
C LEU A 145 4.39 -1.04 1.05
N ASP A 146 4.28 -0.17 0.04
CA ASP A 146 5.47 0.37 -0.62
C ASP A 146 6.44 0.91 0.44
N TYR A 147 7.74 0.62 0.30
CA TYR A 147 8.76 0.99 1.30
C TYR A 147 8.79 2.50 1.61
N ARG A 148 8.30 3.35 0.67
CA ARG A 148 8.19 4.81 0.85
C ARG A 148 6.96 5.19 1.67
N VAL A 149 5.94 4.33 1.74
CA VAL A 149 4.66 4.54 2.43
C VAL A 149 4.68 3.98 3.84
N ALA A 150 5.30 2.81 4.02
CA ALA A 150 5.30 2.09 5.30
C ALA A 150 5.75 2.94 6.50
N PRO A 151 6.79 3.80 6.43
CA PRO A 151 7.19 4.64 7.55
C PRO A 151 6.10 5.66 7.99
N TYR A 152 5.31 6.14 7.04
CA TYR A 152 4.21 7.07 7.35
C TYR A 152 3.04 6.36 8.02
N TYR A 153 2.73 5.13 7.59
CA TYR A 153 1.72 4.33 8.27
C TYR A 153 2.15 3.96 9.69
N GLN A 154 3.41 3.54 9.89
CA GLN A 154 3.95 3.26 11.22
C GLN A 154 3.83 4.50 12.12
N ALA A 155 4.21 5.69 11.64
CA ALA A 155 4.10 6.94 12.41
C ALA A 155 2.65 7.29 12.76
N MET A 156 1.70 7.06 11.83
CA MET A 156 0.27 7.23 12.06
C MET A 156 -0.24 6.25 13.12
N TYR A 157 0.13 4.99 13.04
CA TYR A 157 -0.20 3.94 13.99
C TYR A 157 0.31 4.28 15.40
N ASP A 158 1.59 4.67 15.51
CA ASP A 158 2.22 5.01 16.79
C ASP A 158 1.52 6.20 17.44
N LYS A 159 1.19 7.25 16.66
CA LYS A 159 0.48 8.42 17.18
C LYS A 159 -0.94 8.08 17.63
N ALA A 160 -1.67 7.29 16.89
CA ALA A 160 -2.99 6.83 17.27
C ALA A 160 -2.94 6.01 18.58
N LEU A 161 -1.93 5.14 18.71
CA LEU A 161 -1.73 4.34 19.92
C LEU A 161 -1.44 5.22 21.15
N GLU A 162 -0.66 6.32 20.99
CA GLU A 162 -0.47 7.32 22.06
C GLU A 162 -1.79 7.97 22.48
N ASP A 163 -2.71 8.16 21.55
CA ASP A 163 -4.05 8.72 21.79
C ASP A 163 -5.05 7.66 22.31
N GLY A 164 -4.61 6.39 22.47
CA GLY A 164 -5.43 5.28 22.95
C GLY A 164 -6.24 4.58 21.87
N ILE A 165 -5.91 4.82 20.61
CA ILE A 165 -6.57 4.26 19.41
C ILE A 165 -5.65 3.26 18.73
N GLU A 166 -6.13 2.05 18.39
CA GLU A 166 -5.35 1.03 17.70
C GLU A 166 -5.78 0.89 16.23
N LEU A 167 -4.98 1.41 15.30
CA LEU A 167 -5.23 1.35 13.86
C LEU A 167 -4.69 0.04 13.26
N THR A 168 -5.32 -1.08 13.60
CA THR A 168 -4.90 -2.42 13.14
C THR A 168 -4.89 -2.50 11.61
N PRO A 169 -3.74 -2.82 10.95
CA PRO A 169 -3.69 -3.01 9.50
C PRO A 169 -4.35 -4.33 9.10
N VAL A 170 -5.34 -4.27 8.21
CA VAL A 170 -6.13 -5.44 7.74
C VAL A 170 -5.63 -5.91 6.37
N SER A 171 -5.53 -5.02 5.39
CA SER A 171 -5.09 -5.33 4.04
C SER A 171 -4.23 -4.21 3.49
N GLY A 172 -2.96 -4.50 3.21
CA GLY A 172 -2.02 -3.59 2.55
C GLY A 172 -1.75 -4.02 1.10
N TYR A 173 -0.48 -4.26 0.76
CA TYR A 173 -0.12 -4.77 -0.56
C TYR A 173 -0.85 -6.07 -0.89
N ARG A 174 -1.33 -6.13 -2.12
CA ARG A 174 -1.98 -7.29 -2.74
C ARG A 174 -1.29 -7.60 -4.07
N SER A 175 -0.83 -8.85 -4.27
CA SER A 175 -0.22 -9.22 -5.55
C SER A 175 -1.22 -9.08 -6.71
N TYR A 176 -0.68 -8.92 -7.92
CA TYR A 176 -1.51 -8.83 -9.12
C TYR A 176 -2.40 -10.07 -9.29
N ASP A 177 -1.84 -11.27 -9.09
CA ASP A 177 -2.56 -12.53 -9.22
C ASP A 177 -3.68 -12.68 -8.18
N LEU A 178 -3.44 -12.28 -6.92
CA LEU A 178 -4.49 -12.24 -5.91
C LEU A 178 -5.62 -11.29 -6.28
N GLN A 179 -5.30 -10.13 -6.85
CA GLN A 179 -6.33 -9.19 -7.32
C GLN A 179 -7.14 -9.77 -8.47
N VAL A 180 -6.53 -10.54 -9.38
CA VAL A 180 -7.25 -11.28 -10.43
C VAL A 180 -8.24 -12.25 -9.81
N GLU A 181 -7.80 -13.08 -8.85
CA GLU A 181 -8.67 -14.05 -8.17
C GLU A 181 -9.86 -13.35 -7.49
N LEU A 182 -9.59 -12.30 -6.73
CA LEU A 182 -10.64 -11.53 -6.03
C LEU A 182 -11.65 -10.89 -6.99
N PHE A 183 -11.17 -10.33 -8.08
CA PHE A 183 -12.05 -9.66 -9.06
C PHE A 183 -12.92 -10.66 -9.83
N GLU A 184 -12.36 -11.79 -10.25
CA GLU A 184 -13.13 -12.84 -10.93
C GLU A 184 -14.16 -13.50 -9.97
N ASP A 185 -13.81 -13.69 -8.71
CA ASP A 185 -14.75 -14.18 -7.70
C ASP A 185 -15.88 -13.16 -7.48
N GLN A 186 -15.61 -11.85 -7.44
CA GLN A 186 -16.62 -10.80 -7.32
C GLN A 186 -17.55 -10.77 -8.56
N ILE A 187 -16.99 -10.89 -9.78
CA ILE A 187 -17.82 -11.01 -11.00
C ILE A 187 -18.79 -12.19 -10.88
N GLN A 188 -18.32 -13.34 -10.39
CA GLN A 188 -19.16 -14.52 -10.24
C GLN A 188 -20.27 -14.30 -9.19
N LEU A 189 -19.95 -13.58 -8.10
CA LEU A 189 -20.96 -13.21 -7.09
C LEU A 189 -22.05 -12.31 -7.68
N GLU A 190 -21.69 -11.35 -8.53
CA GLU A 190 -22.65 -10.49 -9.21
C GLU A 190 -23.57 -11.26 -10.17
N ILE A 191 -23.04 -12.27 -10.86
CA ILE A 191 -23.84 -13.17 -11.71
C ILE A 191 -24.79 -14.00 -10.84
N ASP A 192 -24.29 -14.64 -9.80
CA ASP A 192 -25.03 -15.58 -8.98
C ASP A 192 -26.11 -14.92 -8.13
N ASN A 193 -25.83 -13.74 -7.55
CA ASN A 193 -26.74 -13.06 -6.64
C ASN A 193 -27.70 -12.12 -7.34
N ASN A 194 -27.24 -11.41 -8.38
CA ASN A 194 -27.98 -10.34 -9.04
C ASN A 194 -28.51 -10.73 -10.43
N GLY A 195 -28.15 -11.94 -10.93
CA GLY A 195 -28.57 -12.44 -12.23
C GLY A 195 -28.05 -11.60 -13.41
N LEU A 196 -26.93 -10.91 -13.24
CA LEU A 196 -26.35 -10.05 -14.26
C LEU A 196 -25.69 -10.90 -15.36
N ASP A 197 -25.71 -10.40 -16.60
CA ASP A 197 -24.82 -10.90 -17.64
C ASP A 197 -23.35 -10.55 -17.29
N LYS A 198 -22.40 -11.28 -17.89
CA LYS A 198 -20.98 -11.13 -17.55
C LYS A 198 -20.47 -9.69 -17.70
N THR A 199 -20.93 -8.95 -18.70
CA THR A 199 -20.50 -7.55 -18.92
C THR A 199 -20.97 -6.63 -17.78
N LYS A 200 -22.25 -6.72 -17.41
CA LYS A 200 -22.79 -5.95 -16.30
C LYS A 200 -22.20 -6.37 -14.97
N ALA A 201 -22.02 -7.68 -14.75
CA ALA A 201 -21.39 -8.23 -13.56
C ALA A 201 -19.94 -7.72 -13.41
N THR A 202 -19.17 -7.63 -14.50
CA THR A 202 -17.82 -7.07 -14.51
C THR A 202 -17.80 -5.61 -14.07
N VAL A 203 -18.73 -4.79 -14.59
CA VAL A 203 -18.83 -3.38 -14.21
C VAL A 203 -19.29 -3.22 -12.75
N ALA A 204 -20.25 -4.04 -12.31
CA ALA A 204 -20.74 -4.03 -10.94
C ALA A 204 -19.63 -4.46 -9.96
N ALA A 205 -18.92 -5.54 -10.25
CA ALA A 205 -17.80 -6.02 -9.45
C ALA A 205 -16.74 -4.95 -9.18
N ALA A 206 -16.44 -4.12 -10.19
CA ALA A 206 -15.45 -3.05 -10.08
C ALA A 206 -15.86 -1.90 -9.15
N THR A 207 -17.09 -1.87 -8.68
CA THR A 207 -17.52 -0.90 -7.65
C THR A 207 -17.10 -1.30 -6.24
N GLU A 208 -16.76 -2.57 -6.02
CA GLU A 208 -16.33 -3.13 -4.73
C GLU A 208 -14.90 -3.68 -4.77
N VAL A 209 -14.55 -4.38 -5.85
CA VAL A 209 -13.22 -4.95 -6.05
C VAL A 209 -12.67 -4.42 -7.37
N MET A 210 -11.67 -3.55 -7.30
CA MET A 210 -11.11 -2.90 -8.48
C MET A 210 -10.47 -3.92 -9.43
N ILE A 211 -10.51 -3.62 -10.74
CA ILE A 211 -9.85 -4.44 -11.78
C ILE A 211 -8.36 -4.62 -11.46
N PRO A 212 -7.76 -5.77 -11.84
CA PRO A 212 -6.32 -6.01 -11.65
C PRO A 212 -5.45 -4.91 -12.21
N GLY A 213 -4.46 -4.48 -11.45
CA GLY A 213 -3.60 -3.34 -11.78
C GLY A 213 -4.22 -1.98 -11.50
N GLY A 214 -5.55 -1.85 -11.44
CA GLY A 214 -6.26 -0.61 -11.05
C GLY A 214 -6.41 -0.46 -9.54
N SER A 215 -6.16 -1.51 -8.78
CA SER A 215 -6.20 -1.47 -7.32
C SER A 215 -4.97 -0.78 -6.74
N GLU A 216 -5.19 0.16 -5.82
CA GLU A 216 -4.12 0.85 -5.07
C GLU A 216 -3.34 -0.11 -4.17
N HIS A 217 -3.94 -1.23 -3.78
CA HIS A 217 -3.25 -2.32 -3.07
C HIS A 217 -2.18 -3.00 -3.93
N ASN A 218 -2.35 -3.06 -5.25
CA ASN A 218 -1.32 -3.63 -6.14
C ASN A 218 -0.03 -2.79 -6.16
N ALA A 219 -0.12 -1.51 -5.84
CA ALA A 219 1.03 -0.63 -5.70
C ALA A 219 1.57 -0.51 -4.27
N GLY A 220 0.89 -1.11 -3.28
CA GLY A 220 1.21 -0.92 -1.86
C GLY A 220 0.98 0.51 -1.38
N LEU A 221 0.06 1.25 -2.01
CA LEU A 221 -0.22 2.66 -1.71
C LEU A 221 -1.43 2.87 -0.80
N ALA A 222 -2.19 1.81 -0.49
CA ALA A 222 -3.37 1.88 0.35
C ALA A 222 -3.33 0.82 1.46
N MET A 223 -4.02 1.13 2.57
CA MET A 223 -4.26 0.24 3.68
C MET A 223 -5.74 0.23 4.03
N ASP A 224 -6.31 -0.96 4.13
CA ASP A 224 -7.58 -1.17 4.79
C ASP A 224 -7.33 -1.30 6.30
N ILE A 225 -8.00 -0.46 7.10
CA ILE A 225 -7.70 -0.26 8.52
C ILE A 225 -8.86 -0.77 9.38
N CYS A 226 -8.57 -1.58 10.37
CA CYS A 226 -9.45 -2.14 11.42
C CYS A 226 -10.59 -3.03 10.93
N SER A 227 -11.23 -2.74 9.81
CA SER A 227 -12.47 -3.40 9.36
C SER A 227 -12.58 -3.43 7.84
N LEU A 228 -13.53 -4.19 7.31
CA LEU A 228 -14.01 -4.17 5.92
C LEU A 228 -15.55 -4.01 5.90
N SER A 229 -16.11 -3.26 6.85
CA SER A 229 -17.55 -3.02 6.99
C SER A 229 -17.85 -1.54 7.09
N GLU A 230 -18.94 -1.10 6.47
CA GLU A 230 -19.42 0.29 6.57
C GLU A 230 -19.66 0.73 8.03
N SER A 231 -20.00 -0.20 8.94
CA SER A 231 -20.14 0.11 10.37
C SER A 231 -18.87 0.61 11.05
N PHE A 232 -17.71 0.48 10.40
CA PHE A 232 -16.48 1.08 10.85
C PHE A 232 -16.56 2.60 10.99
N GLU A 233 -17.40 3.26 10.18
CA GLU A 233 -17.58 4.71 10.22
C GLU A 233 -17.99 5.25 11.61
N ASP A 234 -18.64 4.41 12.43
CA ASP A 234 -19.19 4.76 13.73
C ASP A 234 -18.22 4.49 14.90
N THR A 235 -16.98 4.06 14.61
CA THR A 235 -15.95 3.73 15.61
C THR A 235 -15.06 4.92 15.97
N ASP A 236 -14.40 4.83 17.12
CA ASP A 236 -13.44 5.84 17.57
C ASP A 236 -12.22 5.89 16.63
N GLU A 237 -11.80 4.75 16.07
CA GLU A 237 -10.70 4.65 15.10
C GLU A 237 -11.03 5.43 13.81
N ALA A 238 -12.25 5.27 13.30
CA ALA A 238 -12.68 6.00 12.11
C ALA A 238 -12.82 7.51 12.38
N ALA A 239 -13.26 7.90 13.58
CA ALA A 239 -13.29 9.30 14.00
C ALA A 239 -11.87 9.89 14.05
N TRP A 240 -10.94 9.18 14.68
CA TRP A 240 -9.54 9.60 14.76
C TRP A 240 -8.89 9.72 13.37
N LEU A 241 -9.11 8.75 12.49
CA LEU A 241 -8.59 8.78 11.11
C LEU A 241 -9.11 9.98 10.30
N ARG A 242 -10.39 10.32 10.43
CA ARG A 242 -10.96 11.50 9.75
C ARG A 242 -10.29 12.81 10.15
N GLU A 243 -9.85 12.91 11.40
CA GLU A 243 -9.22 14.11 11.94
C GLU A 243 -7.70 14.16 11.67
N ASN A 244 -7.02 13.01 11.67
CA ASN A 244 -5.57 12.97 11.76
C ASN A 244 -4.87 12.36 10.55
N ALA A 245 -5.52 11.51 9.74
CA ALA A 245 -4.84 10.74 8.69
C ALA A 245 -4.09 11.63 7.66
N ALA A 246 -4.61 12.84 7.38
CA ALA A 246 -3.98 13.76 6.45
C ALA A 246 -2.61 14.27 6.95
N ASP A 247 -2.38 14.37 8.25
CA ASP A 247 -1.10 14.75 8.84
C ASP A 247 0.00 13.71 8.58
N PHE A 248 -0.39 12.48 8.27
CA PHE A 248 0.50 11.37 7.90
C PHE A 248 0.48 11.05 6.40
N GLY A 249 -0.19 11.88 5.59
CA GLY A 249 -0.22 11.74 4.15
C GLY A 249 -1.28 10.79 3.60
N PHE A 250 -2.24 10.36 4.41
CA PHE A 250 -3.34 9.47 4.00
C PHE A 250 -4.65 10.23 3.83
N ILE A 251 -5.45 9.80 2.86
CA ILE A 251 -6.80 10.29 2.60
C ILE A 251 -7.82 9.16 2.69
N LEU A 252 -9.05 9.46 3.10
CA LEU A 252 -10.19 8.59 2.87
C LEU A 252 -10.47 8.56 1.36
N ARG A 253 -10.14 7.43 0.71
CA ARG A 253 -10.11 7.35 -0.75
C ARG A 253 -11.48 7.34 -1.41
N TYR A 254 -12.45 6.70 -0.79
CA TYR A 254 -13.79 6.46 -1.33
C TYR A 254 -14.87 7.02 -0.38
N PRO A 255 -15.14 8.34 -0.46
CA PRO A 255 -16.11 9.02 0.42
C PRO A 255 -17.56 8.59 0.19
N LYS A 256 -18.41 8.82 1.19
CA LYS A 256 -19.82 8.39 1.20
C LYS A 256 -20.72 9.20 0.27
N ASP A 257 -20.36 10.44 -0.04
CA ASP A 257 -21.23 11.34 -0.78
C ASP A 257 -21.42 10.92 -2.25
N ALA A 258 -22.60 11.26 -2.80
CA ALA A 258 -22.99 10.81 -4.14
C ALA A 258 -22.11 11.39 -5.26
N LYS A 259 -21.55 12.61 -5.07
CA LYS A 259 -20.66 13.23 -6.06
C LYS A 259 -19.33 12.46 -6.13
N SER A 260 -18.72 12.20 -5.00
CA SER A 260 -17.45 11.44 -4.92
C SER A 260 -17.62 10.03 -5.50
N ARG A 261 -18.68 9.32 -5.16
CA ARG A 261 -18.99 7.99 -5.73
C ARG A 261 -19.25 8.04 -7.24
N ALA A 262 -19.87 9.10 -7.75
CA ALA A 262 -20.06 9.28 -9.18
C ALA A 262 -18.74 9.49 -9.94
N ILE A 263 -17.70 10.02 -9.29
CA ILE A 263 -16.36 10.23 -9.84
C ILE A 263 -15.50 8.97 -9.71
N THR A 264 -15.35 8.46 -8.49
CA THR A 264 -14.48 7.29 -8.21
C THR A 264 -15.01 5.99 -8.78
N LYS A 265 -16.33 5.87 -8.99
CA LYS A 265 -17.07 4.66 -9.39
C LYS A 265 -16.98 3.52 -8.38
N VAL A 266 -16.58 3.81 -7.16
CA VAL A 266 -16.43 2.85 -6.04
C VAL A 266 -17.47 3.18 -4.97
N ILE A 267 -17.93 2.18 -4.25
CA ILE A 267 -18.81 2.33 -3.10
C ILE A 267 -18.09 3.07 -1.96
N TYR A 268 -18.83 3.41 -0.91
CA TYR A 268 -18.24 3.97 0.30
C TYR A 268 -17.42 2.92 1.05
N GLU A 269 -16.14 3.24 1.30
CA GLU A 269 -15.22 2.37 2.04
C GLU A 269 -14.55 3.14 3.17
N PRO A 270 -15.16 3.25 4.36
CA PRO A 270 -14.62 4.02 5.49
C PRO A 270 -13.28 3.51 6.01
N TRP A 271 -12.88 2.30 5.66
CA TRP A 271 -11.64 1.63 6.06
C TRP A 271 -10.46 1.88 5.10
N HIS A 272 -10.73 2.28 3.83
CA HIS A 272 -9.73 2.36 2.77
C HIS A 272 -9.02 3.71 2.76
N TYR A 273 -7.79 3.73 3.25
CA TYR A 273 -6.94 4.91 3.31
C TYR A 273 -5.78 4.82 2.33
N ARG A 274 -5.72 5.81 1.41
CA ARG A 274 -4.71 5.95 0.37
C ARG A 274 -3.64 6.96 0.76
N PHE A 275 -2.36 6.58 0.65
CA PHE A 275 -1.24 7.50 0.80
C PHE A 275 -1.01 8.35 -0.46
N VAL A 276 -0.95 9.66 -0.28
CA VAL A 276 -0.70 10.64 -1.34
C VAL A 276 0.40 11.65 -0.95
N GLY A 277 1.02 11.46 0.22
CA GLY A 277 1.95 12.42 0.81
C GLY A 277 1.24 13.53 1.59
N VAL A 278 1.93 14.09 2.59
CA VAL A 278 1.34 14.97 3.61
C VAL A 278 0.69 16.21 3.00
N GLU A 279 1.41 16.93 2.12
CA GLU A 279 0.90 18.17 1.53
C GLU A 279 -0.35 17.94 0.69
N ALA A 280 -0.32 16.89 -0.18
CA ALA A 280 -1.47 16.56 -1.00
C ALA A 280 -2.66 16.06 -0.16
N ALA A 281 -2.41 15.27 0.88
CA ALA A 281 -3.46 14.76 1.76
C ALA A 281 -4.19 15.91 2.48
N LYS A 282 -3.45 16.87 3.02
CA LYS A 282 -4.01 18.06 3.67
C LYS A 282 -4.84 18.89 2.71
N ASP A 283 -4.33 19.10 1.49
CA ASP A 283 -5.02 19.91 0.48
C ASP A 283 -6.30 19.23 -0.02
N ILE A 284 -6.25 17.93 -0.31
CA ILE A 284 -7.41 17.11 -0.71
C ILE A 284 -8.48 17.12 0.38
N THR A 285 -8.08 16.86 1.62
CA THR A 285 -9.00 16.82 2.77
C THR A 285 -9.63 18.19 3.03
N ALA A 286 -8.83 19.25 3.01
CA ALA A 286 -9.33 20.61 3.23
C ALA A 286 -10.29 21.09 2.14
N LYS A 287 -10.07 20.66 0.89
CA LYS A 287 -10.95 20.99 -0.25
C LYS A 287 -12.18 20.10 -0.33
N GLY A 288 -12.17 18.93 0.32
CA GLY A 288 -13.25 17.94 0.23
C GLY A 288 -13.42 17.40 -1.19
N VAL A 289 -12.31 17.11 -1.90
CA VAL A 289 -12.32 16.63 -3.29
C VAL A 289 -11.77 15.20 -3.35
N THR A 290 -12.09 14.48 -4.43
CA THR A 290 -11.52 13.16 -4.70
C THR A 290 -10.10 13.29 -5.26
N LEU A 291 -9.33 12.18 -5.27
CA LEU A 291 -8.01 12.15 -5.89
C LEU A 291 -8.09 12.44 -7.40
N GLU A 292 -9.14 11.98 -8.08
CA GLU A 292 -9.41 12.26 -9.48
C GLU A 292 -9.57 13.77 -9.73
N GLU A 293 -10.37 14.46 -8.90
CA GLU A 293 -10.55 15.91 -9.02
C GLU A 293 -9.26 16.67 -8.72
N TYR A 294 -8.51 16.23 -7.71
CA TYR A 294 -7.23 16.84 -7.34
C TYR A 294 -6.21 16.75 -8.47
N LEU A 295 -6.16 15.64 -9.18
CA LEU A 295 -5.27 15.41 -10.31
C LEU A 295 -5.83 15.90 -11.64
N ASN A 296 -7.03 16.51 -11.67
CA ASN A 296 -7.74 16.93 -12.89
C ASN A 296 -7.92 15.78 -13.90
N ALA A 297 -8.19 14.59 -13.41
CA ALA A 297 -8.32 13.34 -14.17
C ALA A 297 -9.79 12.93 -14.39
N ASN A 298 -10.66 13.90 -14.74
CA ASN A 298 -12.10 13.71 -14.99
C ASN A 298 -12.39 13.38 -16.46
#